data_7f6b966ff149b920a088b65db015a36a
#
_entry.id   7f6b966ff149b920a088b65db015a36a
#
_cell.length_a   1.000
_cell.length_b   1.000
_cell.length_c   1.000
_cell.angle_alpha   90.00
_cell.angle_beta   90.00
_cell.angle_gamma   90.00
#
_symmetry.space_group_name_H-M   'P 1'
#
loop_
_entity.id
_entity.type
_entity.pdbx_description
1 polymer ?
#
loop_
_entity_poly.entity_id
_entity_poly.type
_entity_poly.pdbx_seq_one_letter_code
_entity_poly.pdbx_strand_id
1 'polypeptide(L)'
;FDRYSCGACHCGDYYTDMRTHRIGEDVEFEQGWDTPTLCEVWRTAPYLFDGRAATMFDVFYEHRHGIEGKISRKDAEALAEYVLSL
;
A
#
# COMPACT_ATOMS: atom_id res chain seq x y z
N PHE A 1 9.33 -2.34 5.03
CA PHE A 1 9.07 -2.33 3.59
C PHE A 1 9.58 -3.62 2.94
N ASP A 2 10.85 -3.91 3.10
CA ASP A 2 11.43 -5.13 2.53
C ASP A 2 10.87 -6.41 3.14
N ARG A 3 10.63 -6.41 4.46
CA ARG A 3 10.10 -7.58 5.16
C ARG A 3 8.75 -8.03 4.59
N TYR A 4 7.93 -7.10 4.15
CA TYR A 4 6.59 -7.39 3.66
C TYR A 4 6.47 -7.40 2.14
N SER A 5 7.62 -7.36 1.45
CA SER A 5 7.69 -7.46 -0.01
C SER A 5 6.92 -6.37 -0.75
N CYS A 6 6.81 -5.20 -0.15
CA CYS A 6 6.14 -4.07 -0.78
C CYS A 6 6.79 -3.69 -2.10
N GLY A 7 8.11 -3.86 -2.19
CA GLY A 7 8.86 -3.57 -3.40
C GLY A 7 8.57 -4.50 -4.58
N ALA A 8 7.80 -5.58 -4.37
CA ALA A 8 7.40 -6.43 -5.49
C ALA A 8 6.53 -5.67 -6.48
N CYS A 9 5.73 -4.73 -6.00
CA CYS A 9 4.89 -3.88 -6.82
C CYS A 9 5.38 -2.42 -6.83
N HIS A 10 5.82 -1.92 -5.68
CA HIS A 10 6.27 -0.54 -5.51
C HIS A 10 7.79 -0.45 -5.64
N CYS A 11 8.28 -0.64 -6.85
CA CYS A 11 9.72 -0.72 -7.14
C CYS A 11 10.16 0.43 -8.05
N GLY A 12 11.49 0.57 -8.18
CA GLY A 12 12.08 1.58 -9.04
C GLY A 12 12.04 2.98 -8.45
N ASP A 13 12.43 3.95 -9.24
CA ASP A 13 12.58 5.35 -8.79
C ASP A 13 11.26 6.00 -8.41
N TYR A 14 10.14 5.51 -8.96
CA TYR A 14 8.82 6.08 -8.70
C TYR A 14 7.97 5.19 -7.82
N TYR A 15 8.52 4.13 -7.26
CA TYR A 15 7.82 3.20 -6.36
C TYR A 15 6.53 2.66 -6.97
N THR A 16 6.60 2.29 -8.25
CA THR A 16 5.52 1.61 -8.95
C THR A 16 6.11 0.76 -10.06
N ASP A 17 5.50 -0.41 -10.31
CA ASP A 17 5.89 -1.27 -11.42
C ASP A 17 5.10 -0.95 -12.69
N MET A 18 4.19 0.01 -12.61
CA MET A 18 3.32 0.44 -13.72
C MET A 18 2.46 -0.70 -14.27
N ARG A 19 2.12 -1.66 -13.41
CA ARG A 19 1.30 -2.82 -13.78
C ARG A 19 0.03 -2.88 -12.94
N THR A 20 -0.89 -3.74 -13.35
CA THR A 20 -2.11 -3.97 -12.58
C THR A 20 -1.99 -5.26 -11.79
N HIS A 21 -2.63 -5.30 -10.63
CA HIS A 21 -2.62 -6.46 -9.76
C HIS A 21 -3.99 -6.63 -9.10
N ARG A 22 -4.39 -7.87 -8.89
CA ARG A 22 -5.59 -8.19 -8.12
C ARG A 22 -5.15 -8.35 -6.68
N ILE A 23 -5.34 -7.30 -5.91
CA ILE A 23 -4.80 -7.24 -4.56
C ILE A 23 -5.80 -6.59 -3.61
N GLY A 24 -5.71 -6.98 -2.34
CA GLY A 24 -6.53 -6.40 -1.30
C GLY A 24 -7.95 -6.94 -1.30
N GLU A 25 -8.87 -6.09 -0.88
CA GLU A 25 -10.26 -6.46 -0.64
C GLU A 25 -11.13 -6.45 -1.90
N ASP A 26 -10.58 -5.98 -3.02
CA ASP A 26 -11.34 -5.73 -4.24
C ASP A 26 -11.07 -6.79 -5.31
N VAL A 27 -11.16 -8.04 -4.90
CA VAL A 27 -10.83 -9.17 -5.77
C VAL A 27 -11.83 -9.38 -6.91
N GLU A 28 -13.02 -8.79 -6.81
CA GLU A 28 -14.00 -8.88 -7.89
C GLU A 28 -13.63 -8.06 -9.12
N PHE A 29 -12.67 -7.16 -9.01
CA PHE A 29 -12.21 -6.40 -10.16
C PHE A 29 -11.21 -7.25 -10.93
N GLU A 30 -11.67 -7.92 -11.98
CA GLU A 30 -10.89 -8.94 -12.69
C GLU A 30 -9.57 -8.45 -13.25
N GLN A 31 -9.51 -7.21 -13.72
CA GLN A 31 -8.29 -6.65 -14.31
C GLN A 31 -7.25 -6.24 -13.26
N GLY A 32 -7.67 -6.19 -12.00
CA GLY A 32 -6.82 -5.70 -10.94
C GLY A 32 -6.72 -4.18 -10.95
N TRP A 33 -5.93 -3.67 -10.07
CA TRP A 33 -5.73 -2.23 -9.87
C TRP A 33 -4.33 -1.82 -10.27
N ASP A 34 -4.20 -0.67 -10.92
CA ASP A 34 -2.89 -0.11 -11.25
C ASP A 34 -2.12 0.14 -9.97
N THR A 35 -0.81 -0.18 -9.99
CA THR A 35 0.07 0.13 -8.87
C THR A 35 0.35 1.62 -8.87
N PRO A 36 -0.12 2.38 -7.86
CA PRO A 36 0.16 3.81 -7.82
C PRO A 36 1.60 4.08 -7.38
N THR A 37 2.13 5.24 -7.77
CA THR A 37 3.40 5.68 -7.22
C THR A 37 3.24 6.00 -5.74
N LEU A 38 4.28 5.73 -4.96
CA LEU A 38 4.31 6.12 -3.55
C LEU A 38 5.00 7.46 -3.35
N CYS A 39 5.53 8.07 -4.40
CA CYS A 39 6.17 9.38 -4.28
C CYS A 39 5.14 10.43 -3.87
N GLU A 40 5.46 11.17 -2.81
CA GLU A 40 4.59 12.21 -2.25
C GLU A 40 3.20 11.72 -1.86
N VAL A 41 3.08 10.45 -1.51
CA VAL A 41 1.78 9.87 -1.15
C VAL A 41 1.18 10.54 0.10
N TRP A 42 2.01 11.22 0.91
CA TRP A 42 1.55 11.93 2.11
C TRP A 42 0.45 12.94 1.85
N ARG A 43 0.35 13.45 0.62
CA ARG A 43 -0.64 14.48 0.28
C ARG A 43 -1.86 13.93 -0.47
N THR A 44 -1.98 12.64 -0.65
CA THR A 44 -3.05 12.06 -1.45
C THR A 44 -4.07 11.26 -0.64
N ALA A 45 -4.08 11.41 0.68
CA ALA A 45 -5.09 10.78 1.52
C ALA A 45 -6.51 11.24 1.12
N PRO A 46 -7.54 10.41 1.30
CA PRO A 46 -7.50 9.05 1.82
C PRO A 46 -6.98 8.04 0.81
N TYR A 47 -6.64 6.84 1.28
CA TYR A 47 -5.90 5.86 0.50
C TYR A 47 -6.77 4.69 0.07
N LEU A 48 -6.21 3.86 -0.83
CA LEU A 48 -6.85 2.76 -1.52
C LEU A 48 -7.89 3.27 -2.52
N PHE A 49 -8.47 2.40 -3.33
CA PHE A 49 -9.17 2.86 -4.54
C PHE A 49 -10.39 3.74 -4.28
N ASP A 50 -11.09 3.53 -3.18
CA ASP A 50 -12.29 4.30 -2.84
C ASP A 50 -12.11 5.18 -1.61
N GLY A 51 -10.86 5.32 -1.13
CA GLY A 51 -10.56 6.13 0.05
C GLY A 51 -10.95 5.48 1.36
N ARG A 52 -11.09 4.14 1.39
CA ARG A 52 -11.50 3.43 2.61
C ARG A 52 -10.49 3.50 3.75
N ALA A 53 -9.25 3.81 3.46
CA ALA A 53 -8.22 3.98 4.49
C ALA A 53 -7.96 5.46 4.71
N ALA A 54 -8.37 5.99 5.84
CA ALA A 54 -8.22 7.40 6.14
C ALA A 54 -6.77 7.81 6.38
N THR A 55 -5.95 6.89 6.92
CA THR A 55 -4.54 7.16 7.21
C THR A 55 -3.66 6.06 6.62
N MET A 56 -2.37 6.37 6.48
CA MET A 56 -1.42 5.37 5.99
C MET A 56 -1.30 4.18 6.96
N PHE A 57 -1.42 4.43 8.26
CA PHE A 57 -1.43 3.35 9.25
C PHE A 57 -2.57 2.36 8.96
N ASP A 58 -3.74 2.87 8.61
CA ASP A 58 -4.91 2.04 8.32
C ASP A 58 -4.70 1.16 7.09
N VAL A 59 -3.96 1.64 6.09
CA VAL A 59 -3.63 0.85 4.90
C VAL A 59 -2.98 -0.46 5.31
N PHE A 60 -2.10 -0.43 6.29
CA PHE A 60 -1.36 -1.60 6.72
C PHE A 60 -2.05 -2.38 7.82
N TYR A 61 -2.54 -1.70 8.84
CA TYR A 61 -3.06 -2.35 10.04
C TYR A 61 -4.49 -2.86 9.86
N GLU A 62 -5.37 -1.99 9.35
CA GLU A 62 -6.79 -2.34 9.17
C GLU A 62 -7.01 -3.16 7.91
N HIS A 63 -6.47 -2.71 6.78
CA HIS A 63 -6.73 -3.33 5.48
C HIS A 63 -5.66 -4.31 5.03
N ARG A 64 -4.54 -4.35 5.73
CA ARG A 64 -3.43 -5.29 5.45
C ARG A 64 -3.08 -5.37 3.97
N HIS A 65 -3.01 -4.21 3.34
CA HIS A 65 -2.74 -4.10 1.91
C HIS A 65 -1.44 -4.82 1.53
N GLY A 66 -1.54 -5.86 0.70
CA GLY A 66 -0.39 -6.63 0.27
C GLY A 66 0.29 -7.46 1.35
N ILE A 67 -0.33 -7.61 2.51
CA ILE A 67 0.25 -8.31 3.66
C ILE A 67 -0.54 -9.58 3.92
N GLU A 68 0.14 -10.72 3.92
CA GLU A 68 -0.46 -12.00 4.28
C GLU A 68 -0.44 -12.14 5.80
N GLY A 69 -1.60 -12.50 6.38
CA GLY A 69 -1.71 -12.68 7.81
C GLY A 69 -1.80 -11.36 8.54
N LYS A 70 -1.24 -11.33 9.75
CA LYS A 70 -1.31 -10.16 10.62
C LYS A 70 0.00 -9.39 10.63
N ILE A 71 -0.11 -8.07 10.82
CA ILE A 71 1.03 -7.20 11.01
C ILE A 71 0.95 -6.62 12.42
N SER A 72 2.10 -6.50 13.09
CA SER A 72 2.12 -5.89 14.43
C SER A 72 1.87 -4.39 14.31
N ARG A 73 1.31 -3.81 15.38
CA ARG A 73 1.08 -2.36 15.42
C ARG A 73 2.37 -1.57 15.21
N LYS A 74 3.46 -2.04 15.83
CA LYS A 74 4.76 -1.40 15.71
C LYS A 74 5.26 -1.39 14.27
N ASP A 75 5.12 -2.51 13.57
CA ASP A 75 5.53 -2.60 12.17
C ASP A 75 4.66 -1.73 11.27
N ALA A 76 3.35 -1.69 11.54
CA ALA A 76 2.44 -0.84 10.78
C ALA A 76 2.79 0.64 10.93
N GLU A 77 3.12 1.06 12.16
CA GLU A 77 3.55 2.43 12.41
C GLU A 77 4.86 2.76 11.68
N ALA A 78 5.83 1.84 11.72
CA ALA A 78 7.10 2.03 11.04
C ALA A 78 6.93 2.10 9.52
N LEU A 79 6.10 1.24 8.95
CA LEU A 79 5.80 1.27 7.52
C LEU A 79 5.13 2.58 7.12
N ALA A 80 4.17 3.03 7.93
CA ALA A 80 3.46 4.28 7.64
C ALA A 80 4.43 5.46 7.63
N GLU A 81 5.33 5.54 8.61
CA GLU A 81 6.33 6.60 8.64
C GLU A 81 7.25 6.56 7.43
N TYR A 82 7.71 5.37 7.07
CA TYR A 82 8.60 5.23 5.93
C TYR A 82 7.93 5.67 4.63
N VAL A 83 6.73 5.15 4.37
CA VAL A 83 6.01 5.45 3.12
C VAL A 83 5.66 6.93 3.05
N LEU A 84 5.24 7.54 4.15
CA LEU A 84 4.92 8.97 4.16
C LEU A 84 6.15 9.85 3.95
N SER A 85 7.35 9.31 4.09
CA SER A 85 8.59 10.06 3.86
C SER A 85 9.01 10.10 2.39
N LEU A 86 8.36 9.33 1.55
CA LEU A 86 8.73 9.22 0.13
C LEU A 86 8.23 10.41 -0.76
#